data_1530e2ad240daf110efbd3b157c057ed
#
_entry.id   1530e2ad240daf110efbd3b157c057ed
#
_cell.length_a   1.000
_cell.length_b   1.000
_cell.length_c   1.000
_cell.angle_alpha   90.00
_cell.angle_beta   90.00
_cell.angle_gamma   90.00
#
_symmetry.space_group_name_H-M   'P 1'
#
loop_
_entity.id
_entity.type
_entity.pdbx_description
1 polymer ?
#
loop_
_entity_poly.entity_id
_entity_poly.type
_entity_poly.pdbx_seq_one_letter_code
_entity_poly.pdbx_strand_id
1 'polypeptide(L)'
;MRIGFINACLAELTFEEQLRWSQEKGFKDIELHTAPRTLKIDLQKVATNRGEADRIKDLLAKYDIKLSSLLLGGQHLHPDPQKRQASQAHFKNMVAAAAALDVAAVTTFIGRDHTLPVKANFALVKKYWPEMMRYAEEHGRKVAIENCPMLDEWPSGYNIAFAPEVWEEVFSILPSPLLGLNFDPSHLLWLGIDYIAALKKFGSKVFLAQAKDSEILKDRLDQAGFLGEGWWRYRLPGLGQVDWGKFINTLYEVGYDGPVSIEHEDPIWEGSLDKVQRGLLFSQQYLNRFIV
;
A
#
# COMPACT_ATOMS: atom_id res chain seq x y z
N MET A 1 3.29 14.65 10.05
CA MET A 1 2.62 13.47 9.40
C MET A 1 1.11 13.49 9.66
N ARG A 2 0.28 12.73 8.92
CA ARG A 2 -1.19 12.67 9.08
C ARG A 2 -1.62 11.21 9.08
N ILE A 3 -2.60 10.85 9.94
CA ILE A 3 -3.19 9.51 9.92
C ILE A 3 -4.31 9.44 8.88
N GLY A 4 -4.19 8.47 8.00
CA GLY A 4 -5.19 8.04 7.04
C GLY A 4 -5.52 6.57 7.18
N PHE A 5 -6.22 6.03 6.21
CA PHE A 5 -6.49 4.58 6.12
C PHE A 5 -6.72 4.14 4.68
N ILE A 6 -6.57 2.84 4.43
CA ILE A 6 -6.93 2.21 3.15
C ILE A 6 -8.43 1.91 3.20
N ASN A 7 -9.18 2.47 2.26
CA ASN A 7 -10.65 2.41 2.28
C ASN A 7 -11.26 1.03 1.97
N ALA A 8 -10.45 0.05 1.59
CA ALA A 8 -10.92 -1.31 1.27
C ALA A 8 -11.74 -1.95 2.40
N CYS A 9 -11.38 -1.68 3.65
CA CYS A 9 -12.07 -2.20 4.84
C CYS A 9 -13.49 -1.63 5.04
N LEU A 10 -13.83 -0.49 4.41
CA LEU A 10 -15.16 0.13 4.44
C LEU A 10 -15.93 -0.11 3.13
N ALA A 11 -15.74 -1.26 2.49
CA ALA A 11 -16.33 -1.58 1.18
C ALA A 11 -17.86 -1.53 1.15
N GLU A 12 -18.54 -1.69 2.28
CA GLU A 12 -20.00 -1.60 2.40
C GLU A 12 -20.54 -0.18 2.21
N LEU A 13 -19.71 0.85 2.49
CA LEU A 13 -20.08 2.25 2.34
C LEU A 13 -19.88 2.76 0.92
N THR A 14 -20.74 3.66 0.46
CA THR A 14 -20.50 4.46 -0.75
C THR A 14 -19.29 5.39 -0.55
N PHE A 15 -18.75 5.94 -1.64
CA PHE A 15 -17.60 6.85 -1.53
C PHE A 15 -17.92 8.08 -0.67
N GLU A 16 -19.08 8.71 -0.86
CA GLU A 16 -19.47 9.87 -0.07
C GLU A 16 -19.73 9.54 1.41
N GLU A 17 -20.25 8.36 1.73
CA GLU A 17 -20.38 7.89 3.11
C GLU A 17 -19.02 7.67 3.77
N GLN A 18 -18.04 7.12 3.04
CA GLN A 18 -16.68 6.98 3.52
C GLN A 18 -16.04 8.34 3.83
N LEU A 19 -16.20 9.32 2.95
CA LEU A 19 -15.67 10.69 3.14
C LEU A 19 -16.32 11.38 4.35
N ARG A 20 -17.63 11.27 4.48
CA ARG A 20 -18.38 11.84 5.62
C ARG A 20 -17.92 11.23 6.93
N TRP A 21 -17.88 9.90 7.00
CA TRP A 21 -17.40 9.19 8.18
C TRP A 21 -15.96 9.57 8.53
N SER A 22 -15.10 9.68 7.54
CA SER A 22 -13.71 10.10 7.73
C SER A 22 -13.61 11.49 8.34
N GLN A 23 -14.37 12.46 7.80
CA GLN A 23 -14.42 13.82 8.33
C GLN A 23 -14.91 13.85 9.78
N GLU A 24 -16.04 13.16 10.07
CA GLU A 24 -16.63 13.09 11.41
C GLU A 24 -15.69 12.46 12.43
N LYS A 25 -14.82 11.54 12.00
CA LYS A 25 -13.86 10.82 12.85
C LYS A 25 -12.46 11.43 12.84
N GLY A 26 -12.25 12.54 12.13
CA GLY A 26 -11.01 13.29 12.14
C GLY A 26 -9.88 12.69 11.29
N PHE A 27 -10.19 11.75 10.39
CA PHE A 27 -9.24 11.34 9.36
C PHE A 27 -9.08 12.44 8.30
N LYS A 28 -7.90 12.57 7.74
CA LYS A 28 -7.55 13.59 6.75
C LYS A 28 -7.07 13.02 5.43
N ASP A 29 -6.69 11.75 5.41
CA ASP A 29 -6.17 11.07 4.22
C ASP A 29 -6.85 9.71 4.01
N ILE A 30 -7.08 9.38 2.75
CA ILE A 30 -7.52 8.05 2.31
C ILE A 30 -6.56 7.55 1.24
N GLU A 31 -6.06 6.35 1.40
CA GLU A 31 -5.44 5.58 0.34
C GLU A 31 -6.54 4.80 -0.37
N LEU A 32 -6.85 5.19 -1.62
CA LEU A 32 -8.02 4.69 -2.33
C LEU A 32 -7.71 3.38 -3.04
N HIS A 33 -8.25 2.28 -2.52
CA HIS A 33 -8.13 0.97 -3.11
C HIS A 33 -8.98 0.84 -4.38
N THR A 34 -8.39 0.32 -5.46
CA THR A 34 -8.99 0.33 -6.80
C THR A 34 -9.34 -1.05 -7.36
N ALA A 35 -9.36 -2.10 -6.53
CA ALA A 35 -9.86 -3.41 -6.97
C ALA A 35 -11.37 -3.37 -7.25
N PRO A 36 -11.89 -4.19 -8.18
CA PRO A 36 -13.29 -4.14 -8.60
C PRO A 36 -14.33 -4.21 -7.47
N ARG A 37 -14.03 -4.95 -6.38
CA ARG A 37 -14.94 -5.10 -5.23
C ARG A 37 -14.97 -3.89 -4.30
N THR A 38 -13.90 -3.09 -4.30
CA THR A 38 -13.70 -1.96 -3.38
C THR A 38 -13.66 -0.62 -4.10
N LEU A 39 -13.61 -0.66 -5.44
CA LEU A 39 -13.56 0.52 -6.29
C LEU A 39 -14.79 1.42 -6.05
N LYS A 40 -14.55 2.67 -5.69
CA LYS A 40 -15.58 3.66 -5.38
C LYS A 40 -15.72 4.75 -6.45
N ILE A 41 -14.80 4.79 -7.40
CA ILE A 41 -14.81 5.73 -8.53
C ILE A 41 -14.45 4.98 -9.81
N ASP A 42 -15.01 5.40 -10.93
CA ASP A 42 -14.65 4.88 -12.24
C ASP A 42 -13.36 5.55 -12.73
N LEU A 43 -12.23 4.83 -12.63
CA LEU A 43 -10.90 5.36 -12.99
C LEU A 43 -10.83 5.84 -14.43
N GLN A 44 -11.42 5.08 -15.37
CA GLN A 44 -11.39 5.42 -16.79
C GLN A 44 -12.22 6.68 -17.05
N LYS A 45 -13.40 6.79 -16.46
CA LYS A 45 -14.25 7.96 -16.57
C LYS A 45 -13.58 9.19 -15.95
N VAL A 46 -12.97 9.06 -14.78
CA VAL A 46 -12.20 10.12 -14.12
C VAL A 46 -11.04 10.59 -15.01
N ALA A 47 -10.29 9.66 -15.62
CA ALA A 47 -9.16 9.98 -16.48
C ALA A 47 -9.55 10.70 -17.79
N THR A 48 -10.77 10.46 -18.33
CA THR A 48 -11.17 10.93 -19.65
C THR A 48 -12.27 12.00 -19.63
N ASN A 49 -12.93 12.22 -18.50
CA ASN A 49 -14.03 13.17 -18.35
C ASN A 49 -13.72 14.17 -17.25
N ARG A 50 -13.39 15.41 -17.64
CA ARG A 50 -13.06 16.48 -16.70
C ARG A 50 -14.19 16.74 -15.68
N GLY A 51 -15.45 16.72 -16.10
CA GLY A 51 -16.58 16.95 -15.19
C GLY A 51 -16.68 15.87 -14.10
N GLU A 52 -16.33 14.63 -14.41
CA GLU A 52 -16.27 13.57 -13.39
C GLU A 52 -15.08 13.76 -12.42
N ALA A 53 -13.91 14.13 -12.95
CA ALA A 53 -12.77 14.46 -12.11
C ALA A 53 -13.06 15.65 -11.18
N ASP A 54 -13.65 16.72 -11.70
CA ASP A 54 -14.04 17.89 -10.93
C ASP A 54 -15.07 17.51 -9.85
N ARG A 55 -16.09 16.70 -10.18
CA ARG A 55 -17.07 16.17 -9.20
C ARG A 55 -16.42 15.43 -8.04
N ILE A 56 -15.41 14.58 -8.31
CA ILE A 56 -14.69 13.86 -7.25
C ILE A 56 -13.86 14.84 -6.41
N LYS A 57 -13.16 15.80 -7.03
CA LYS A 57 -12.41 16.83 -6.31
C LYS A 57 -13.32 17.69 -5.42
N ASP A 58 -14.49 18.07 -5.89
CA ASP A 58 -15.47 18.82 -5.11
C ASP A 58 -15.97 18.02 -3.89
N LEU A 59 -16.19 16.70 -4.04
CA LEU A 59 -16.52 15.83 -2.91
C LEU A 59 -15.38 15.76 -1.89
N LEU A 60 -14.15 15.60 -2.34
CA LEU A 60 -12.97 15.57 -1.46
C LEU A 60 -12.82 16.90 -0.72
N ALA A 61 -12.99 18.03 -1.42
CA ALA A 61 -12.93 19.37 -0.82
C ALA A 61 -14.08 19.59 0.17
N LYS A 62 -15.32 19.17 -0.15
CA LYS A 62 -16.49 19.26 0.72
C LYS A 62 -16.26 18.62 2.08
N TYR A 63 -15.56 17.49 2.12
CA TYR A 63 -15.30 16.74 3.34
C TYR A 63 -13.89 16.98 3.92
N ASP A 64 -13.08 17.86 3.33
CA ASP A 64 -11.69 18.15 3.73
C ASP A 64 -10.84 16.87 3.85
N ILE A 65 -10.96 15.98 2.85
CA ILE A 65 -10.22 14.72 2.74
C ILE A 65 -9.28 14.78 1.54
N LYS A 66 -8.07 14.26 1.71
CA LYS A 66 -7.10 14.08 0.62
C LYS A 66 -7.00 12.60 0.23
N LEU A 67 -6.75 12.34 -1.05
CA LEU A 67 -6.30 11.03 -1.48
C LEU A 67 -4.77 11.01 -1.46
N SER A 68 -4.19 10.13 -0.64
CA SER A 68 -2.74 9.95 -0.57
C SER A 68 -2.19 9.17 -1.76
N SER A 69 -2.92 8.15 -2.19
CA SER A 69 -2.64 7.40 -3.42
C SER A 69 -3.89 6.71 -3.97
N LEU A 70 -3.79 6.26 -5.23
CA LEU A 70 -4.65 5.22 -5.77
C LEU A 70 -3.88 3.90 -5.69
N LEU A 71 -4.48 2.88 -5.05
CA LEU A 71 -3.77 1.65 -4.68
C LEU A 71 -4.40 0.42 -5.35
N LEU A 72 -3.57 -0.40 -5.99
CA LEU A 72 -3.84 -1.80 -6.29
C LEU A 72 -2.54 -2.59 -6.42
N GLY A 73 -2.42 -3.68 -5.69
CA GLY A 73 -1.37 -4.66 -5.89
C GLY A 73 -1.44 -5.28 -7.29
N GLY A 74 -0.42 -5.02 -8.12
CA GLY A 74 -0.42 -5.41 -9.52
C GLY A 74 0.35 -6.70 -9.77
N GLN A 75 -0.15 -7.55 -10.69
CA GLN A 75 0.53 -8.74 -11.19
C GLN A 75 1.25 -8.45 -12.52
N HIS A 76 2.09 -7.38 -12.54
CA HIS A 76 2.68 -6.83 -13.76
C HIS A 76 3.70 -7.75 -14.44
N LEU A 77 4.16 -8.79 -13.75
CA LEU A 77 5.10 -9.81 -14.25
C LEU A 77 4.43 -11.20 -14.38
N HIS A 78 3.10 -11.30 -14.26
CA HIS A 78 2.39 -12.58 -14.31
C HIS A 78 2.79 -13.38 -15.57
N PRO A 79 3.02 -14.73 -15.46
CA PRO A 79 3.40 -15.57 -16.61
C PRO A 79 2.34 -15.58 -17.71
N ASP A 80 1.05 -15.58 -17.34
CA ASP A 80 -0.05 -15.44 -18.31
C ASP A 80 -0.05 -14.02 -18.90
N PRO A 81 0.10 -13.90 -20.26
CA PRO A 81 0.15 -12.61 -20.93
C PRO A 81 -1.14 -11.78 -20.78
N GLN A 82 -2.31 -12.41 -20.71
CA GLN A 82 -3.59 -11.69 -20.60
C GLN A 82 -3.72 -11.05 -19.21
N LYS A 83 -3.41 -11.80 -18.15
CA LYS A 83 -3.40 -11.27 -16.78
C LYS A 83 -2.37 -10.16 -16.60
N ARG A 84 -1.18 -10.33 -17.16
CA ARG A 84 -0.13 -9.32 -17.14
C ARG A 84 -0.56 -8.04 -17.84
N GLN A 85 -1.10 -8.13 -19.05
CA GLN A 85 -1.57 -6.98 -19.83
C GLN A 85 -2.73 -6.26 -19.13
N ALA A 86 -3.68 -6.99 -18.58
CA ALA A 86 -4.78 -6.42 -17.80
C ALA A 86 -4.28 -5.63 -16.57
N SER A 87 -3.30 -6.21 -15.86
CA SER A 87 -2.67 -5.54 -14.71
C SER A 87 -1.94 -4.26 -15.12
N GLN A 88 -1.17 -4.29 -16.20
CA GLN A 88 -0.46 -3.13 -16.72
C GLN A 88 -1.41 -2.04 -17.25
N ALA A 89 -2.52 -2.43 -17.88
CA ALA A 89 -3.57 -1.50 -18.32
C ALA A 89 -4.25 -0.83 -17.13
N HIS A 90 -4.56 -1.59 -16.07
CA HIS A 90 -5.13 -1.02 -14.84
C HIS A 90 -4.18 -0.03 -14.18
N PHE A 91 -2.88 -0.33 -14.12
CA PHE A 91 -1.86 0.61 -13.63
C PHE A 91 -1.88 1.93 -14.42
N LYS A 92 -1.92 1.87 -15.76
CA LYS A 92 -2.02 3.08 -16.59
C LYS A 92 -3.31 3.87 -16.30
N ASN A 93 -4.42 3.19 -16.09
CA ASN A 93 -5.68 3.84 -15.70
C ASN A 93 -5.58 4.52 -14.33
N MET A 94 -4.91 3.90 -13.33
CA MET A 94 -4.64 4.53 -12.03
C MET A 94 -3.78 5.78 -12.20
N VAL A 95 -2.70 5.71 -12.98
CA VAL A 95 -1.81 6.86 -13.22
C VAL A 95 -2.56 8.01 -13.88
N ALA A 96 -3.36 7.75 -14.91
CA ALA A 96 -4.14 8.77 -15.60
C ALA A 96 -5.23 9.38 -14.67
N ALA A 97 -5.93 8.55 -13.90
CA ALA A 97 -6.91 9.02 -12.93
C ALA A 97 -6.26 9.84 -11.80
N ALA A 98 -5.10 9.40 -11.28
CA ALA A 98 -4.33 10.14 -10.29
C ALA A 98 -3.91 11.52 -10.82
N ALA A 99 -3.50 11.61 -12.09
CA ALA A 99 -3.19 12.89 -12.73
C ALA A 99 -4.43 13.80 -12.83
N ALA A 100 -5.59 13.25 -13.24
CA ALA A 100 -6.83 14.01 -13.33
C ALA A 100 -7.35 14.50 -11.96
N LEU A 101 -7.08 13.75 -10.89
CA LEU A 101 -7.49 14.08 -9.52
C LEU A 101 -6.43 14.86 -8.72
N ASP A 102 -5.28 15.18 -9.29
CA ASP A 102 -4.12 15.79 -8.61
C ASP A 102 -3.59 14.95 -7.44
N VAL A 103 -3.77 13.63 -7.48
CA VAL A 103 -3.21 12.68 -6.52
C VAL A 103 -1.75 12.44 -6.85
N ALA A 104 -0.85 12.65 -5.89
CA ALA A 104 0.59 12.66 -6.14
C ALA A 104 1.19 11.31 -6.50
N ALA A 105 0.60 10.21 -6.02
CA ALA A 105 1.16 8.88 -6.15
C ALA A 105 0.12 7.81 -6.54
N VAL A 106 0.61 6.76 -7.15
CA VAL A 106 -0.08 5.47 -7.24
C VAL A 106 0.72 4.42 -6.48
N THR A 107 0.02 3.52 -5.78
CA THR A 107 0.63 2.40 -5.07
C THR A 107 0.39 1.10 -5.82
N THR A 108 1.43 0.29 -5.99
CA THR A 108 1.31 -1.00 -6.65
C THR A 108 2.44 -1.96 -6.22
N PHE A 109 2.42 -3.21 -6.69
CA PHE A 109 3.52 -4.17 -6.57
C PHE A 109 4.43 -4.11 -7.80
N ILE A 110 5.67 -4.60 -7.66
CA ILE A 110 6.48 -4.92 -8.84
C ILE A 110 5.85 -6.08 -9.63
N GLY A 111 5.21 -6.98 -8.92
CA GLY A 111 4.67 -8.22 -9.47
C GLY A 111 5.69 -9.36 -9.43
N ARG A 112 5.27 -10.54 -9.86
CA ARG A 112 6.11 -11.74 -9.93
C ARG A 112 5.59 -12.73 -10.97
N ASP A 113 6.50 -13.30 -11.73
CA ASP A 113 6.30 -14.61 -12.35
C ASP A 113 6.64 -15.65 -11.28
N HIS A 114 5.62 -16.25 -10.68
CA HIS A 114 5.75 -17.20 -9.58
C HIS A 114 6.35 -18.56 -10.04
N THR A 115 6.40 -18.81 -11.34
CA THR A 115 7.05 -20.01 -11.90
C THR A 115 8.56 -19.89 -11.91
N LEU A 116 9.09 -18.70 -11.65
CA LEU A 116 10.51 -18.38 -11.67
C LEU A 116 11.05 -18.06 -10.28
N PRO A 117 12.33 -18.34 -10.00
CA PRO A 117 13.01 -17.79 -8.84
C PRO A 117 12.98 -16.26 -8.81
N VAL A 118 13.01 -15.65 -7.62
CA VAL A 118 12.98 -14.19 -7.46
C VAL A 118 13.98 -13.48 -8.37
N LYS A 119 15.26 -13.92 -8.38
CA LYS A 119 16.33 -13.30 -9.19
C LYS A 119 16.07 -13.35 -10.70
N ALA A 120 15.39 -14.37 -11.18
CA ALA A 120 15.06 -14.46 -12.62
C ALA A 120 14.00 -13.43 -13.04
N ASN A 121 13.18 -12.96 -12.11
CA ASN A 121 12.18 -11.90 -12.37
C ASN A 121 12.83 -10.55 -12.68
N PHE A 122 14.07 -10.28 -12.31
CA PHE A 122 14.73 -9.00 -12.66
C PHE A 122 14.86 -8.79 -14.18
N ALA A 123 14.99 -9.86 -14.96
CA ALA A 123 14.94 -9.77 -16.42
C ALA A 123 13.55 -9.31 -16.93
N LEU A 124 12.48 -9.74 -16.25
CA LEU A 124 11.12 -9.30 -16.56
C LEU A 124 10.87 -7.85 -16.12
N VAL A 125 11.43 -7.42 -14.99
CA VAL A 125 11.42 -6.01 -14.58
C VAL A 125 12.05 -5.15 -15.65
N LYS A 126 13.27 -5.50 -16.11
CA LYS A 126 13.97 -4.80 -17.21
C LYS A 126 13.15 -4.74 -18.49
N LYS A 127 12.35 -5.75 -18.76
CA LYS A 127 11.54 -5.86 -19.99
C LYS A 127 10.25 -5.04 -19.96
N TYR A 128 9.51 -5.05 -18.84
CA TYR A 128 8.15 -4.55 -18.81
C TYR A 128 8.01 -3.21 -18.06
N TRP A 129 8.81 -2.97 -17.03
CA TRP A 129 8.65 -1.81 -16.16
C TRP A 129 9.09 -0.47 -16.76
N PRO A 130 10.09 -0.38 -17.68
CA PRO A 130 10.48 0.93 -18.23
C PRO A 130 9.35 1.68 -18.94
N GLU A 131 8.45 0.96 -19.64
CA GLU A 131 7.29 1.58 -20.28
C GLU A 131 6.29 2.12 -19.25
N MET A 132 6.04 1.35 -18.19
CA MET A 132 5.12 1.75 -17.10
C MET A 132 5.67 2.97 -16.36
N MET A 133 6.96 2.99 -16.04
CA MET A 133 7.60 4.13 -15.38
C MET A 133 7.58 5.38 -16.26
N ARG A 134 7.91 5.26 -17.54
CA ARG A 134 7.82 6.38 -18.48
C ARG A 134 6.41 6.96 -18.52
N TYR A 135 5.37 6.11 -18.55
CA TYR A 135 3.99 6.57 -18.53
C TYR A 135 3.66 7.35 -17.23
N ALA A 136 4.13 6.88 -16.07
CA ALA A 136 3.96 7.60 -14.81
C ALA A 136 4.71 8.95 -14.79
N GLU A 137 5.92 8.99 -15.35
CA GLU A 137 6.74 10.19 -15.47
C GLU A 137 6.10 11.24 -16.39
N GLU A 138 5.58 10.83 -17.55
CA GLU A 138 4.84 11.70 -18.48
C GLU A 138 3.61 12.35 -17.83
N HIS A 139 3.00 11.68 -16.86
CA HIS A 139 1.87 12.20 -16.07
C HIS A 139 2.31 12.90 -14.77
N GLY A 140 3.61 12.95 -14.48
CA GLY A 140 4.15 13.56 -13.26
C GLY A 140 3.70 12.87 -11.97
N ARG A 141 3.45 11.55 -12.00
CA ARG A 141 2.97 10.80 -10.83
C ARG A 141 4.07 9.91 -10.27
N LYS A 142 4.18 9.89 -8.93
CA LYS A 142 5.04 8.97 -8.21
C LYS A 142 4.46 7.55 -8.26
N VAL A 143 5.36 6.56 -8.29
CA VAL A 143 5.01 5.15 -8.15
C VAL A 143 5.60 4.65 -6.84
N ALA A 144 4.74 4.31 -5.90
CA ALA A 144 5.11 3.78 -4.60
C ALA A 144 4.93 2.24 -4.62
N ILE A 145 6.03 1.51 -4.51
CA ILE A 145 6.00 0.04 -4.46
C ILE A 145 5.76 -0.39 -3.03
N GLU A 146 4.68 -1.11 -2.80
CA GLU A 146 4.39 -1.72 -1.51
C GLU A 146 5.23 -2.99 -1.33
N ASN A 147 5.78 -3.17 -0.13
CA ASN A 147 6.65 -4.31 0.19
C ASN A 147 5.90 -5.56 0.69
N CYS A 148 4.60 -5.65 0.43
CA CYS A 148 3.84 -6.86 0.66
C CYS A 148 4.32 -7.99 -0.26
N PRO A 149 4.70 -9.19 0.23
CA PRO A 149 4.99 -10.33 -0.62
C PRO A 149 3.74 -10.85 -1.34
N MET A 150 2.54 -10.48 -0.87
CA MET A 150 1.23 -10.88 -1.35
C MET A 150 1.14 -12.39 -1.55
N LEU A 151 1.05 -13.10 -0.43
CA LEU A 151 0.99 -14.55 -0.42
C LEU A 151 -0.32 -15.05 -1.04
N ASP A 152 -0.24 -16.04 -1.90
CA ASP A 152 -1.37 -16.79 -2.44
C ASP A 152 -1.37 -18.19 -1.86
N GLU A 153 -0.29 -18.91 -2.13
CA GLU A 153 -0.04 -20.24 -1.62
C GLU A 153 1.31 -20.23 -0.89
N TRP A 154 1.28 -20.57 0.40
CA TRP A 154 2.49 -20.54 1.22
C TRP A 154 3.59 -21.46 0.68
N PRO A 155 4.86 -21.05 0.60
CA PRO A 155 5.41 -19.71 0.85
C PRO A 155 5.52 -18.83 -0.41
N SER A 156 4.73 -19.06 -1.43
CA SER A 156 4.78 -18.32 -2.70
C SER A 156 3.97 -17.01 -2.61
N GLY A 157 4.42 -16.01 -3.34
CA GLY A 157 3.72 -14.72 -3.41
C GLY A 157 3.81 -14.10 -4.80
N TYR A 158 2.99 -13.07 -5.04
CA TYR A 158 2.86 -12.38 -6.34
C TYR A 158 3.77 -11.18 -6.50
N ASN A 159 4.54 -10.81 -5.48
CA ASN A 159 5.41 -9.65 -5.52
C ASN A 159 6.83 -10.04 -5.13
N ILE A 160 7.80 -9.56 -5.89
CA ILE A 160 9.22 -9.77 -5.55
C ILE A 160 9.76 -8.71 -4.60
N ALA A 161 9.14 -7.52 -4.50
CA ALA A 161 9.67 -6.36 -3.79
C ALA A 161 9.44 -6.43 -2.26
N PHE A 162 9.58 -7.61 -1.66
CA PHE A 162 9.32 -7.84 -0.24
C PHE A 162 10.55 -7.65 0.68
N ALA A 163 11.73 -7.41 0.13
CA ALA A 163 12.97 -7.33 0.91
C ALA A 163 13.91 -6.24 0.41
N PRO A 164 14.72 -5.63 1.30
CA PRO A 164 15.67 -4.57 0.97
C PRO A 164 16.63 -4.89 -0.16
N GLU A 165 17.15 -6.12 -0.24
CA GLU A 165 18.05 -6.54 -1.32
C GLU A 165 17.38 -6.50 -2.69
N VAL A 166 16.07 -6.78 -2.75
CA VAL A 166 15.29 -6.69 -3.99
C VAL A 166 15.02 -5.23 -4.36
N TRP A 167 14.77 -4.36 -3.38
CA TRP A 167 14.57 -2.94 -3.65
C TRP A 167 15.83 -2.31 -4.26
N GLU A 168 17.03 -2.66 -3.77
CA GLU A 168 18.29 -2.18 -4.36
C GLU A 168 18.39 -2.51 -5.84
N GLU A 169 18.10 -3.77 -6.20
CA GLU A 169 18.15 -4.21 -7.58
C GLU A 169 17.07 -3.52 -8.44
N VAL A 170 15.84 -3.42 -7.93
CA VAL A 170 14.73 -2.73 -8.63
C VAL A 170 15.08 -1.27 -8.88
N PHE A 171 15.59 -0.53 -7.89
CA PHE A 171 16.00 0.87 -8.06
C PHE A 171 17.22 1.02 -8.98
N SER A 172 18.11 0.04 -9.02
CA SER A 172 19.22 0.00 -9.99
C SER A 172 18.73 -0.21 -11.42
N ILE A 173 17.73 -1.08 -11.61
CA ILE A 173 17.13 -1.35 -12.94
C ILE A 173 16.29 -0.17 -13.42
N LEU A 174 15.58 0.51 -12.50
CA LEU A 174 14.64 1.60 -12.77
C LEU A 174 15.08 2.88 -12.02
N PRO A 175 16.12 3.58 -12.50
CA PRO A 175 16.72 4.71 -11.78
C PRO A 175 15.87 5.99 -11.92
N SER A 176 14.61 5.93 -11.51
CA SER A 176 13.68 7.07 -11.55
C SER A 176 13.57 7.76 -10.18
N PRO A 177 13.56 9.10 -10.11
CA PRO A 177 13.25 9.83 -8.89
C PRO A 177 11.78 9.71 -8.50
N LEU A 178 10.90 9.26 -9.41
CA LEU A 178 9.49 9.05 -9.17
C LEU A 178 9.15 7.60 -8.76
N LEU A 179 10.15 6.72 -8.63
CA LEU A 179 9.98 5.38 -8.07
C LEU A 179 10.48 5.34 -6.63
N GLY A 180 9.60 4.88 -5.73
CA GLY A 180 9.87 4.75 -4.30
C GLY A 180 9.05 3.65 -3.66
N LEU A 181 8.90 3.71 -2.34
CA LEU A 181 8.22 2.70 -1.53
C LEU A 181 6.92 3.27 -0.93
N ASN A 182 5.91 2.42 -0.86
CA ASN A 182 4.87 2.48 0.15
C ASN A 182 5.29 1.49 1.24
N PHE A 183 5.85 2.01 2.35
CA PHE A 183 6.57 1.21 3.33
C PHE A 183 5.63 0.67 4.40
N ASP A 184 5.48 -0.65 4.47
CA ASP A 184 4.74 -1.36 5.50
C ASP A 184 5.69 -2.14 6.42
N PRO A 185 5.83 -1.79 7.72
CA PRO A 185 6.72 -2.49 8.65
C PRO A 185 6.23 -3.89 8.99
N SER A 186 4.92 -4.16 8.89
CA SER A 186 4.32 -5.42 9.32
C SER A 186 4.84 -6.62 8.53
N HIS A 187 5.02 -6.44 7.22
CA HIS A 187 5.55 -7.49 6.35
C HIS A 187 7.00 -7.83 6.67
N LEU A 188 7.82 -6.82 6.94
CA LEU A 188 9.23 -7.03 7.29
C LEU A 188 9.36 -7.71 8.65
N LEU A 189 8.49 -7.40 9.60
CA LEU A 189 8.49 -7.99 10.93
C LEU A 189 8.35 -9.52 10.86
N TRP A 190 7.30 -10.03 10.21
CA TRP A 190 7.12 -11.48 10.15
C TRP A 190 8.10 -12.17 9.19
N LEU A 191 8.66 -11.46 8.23
CA LEU A 191 9.78 -11.96 7.41
C LEU A 191 11.11 -12.01 8.16
N GLY A 192 11.17 -11.53 9.42
CA GLY A 192 12.39 -11.48 10.21
C GLY A 192 13.40 -10.43 9.76
N ILE A 193 12.94 -9.40 9.03
CA ILE A 193 13.76 -8.30 8.53
C ILE A 193 13.65 -7.11 9.49
N ASP A 194 14.77 -6.50 9.83
CA ASP A 194 14.79 -5.27 10.65
C ASP A 194 14.22 -4.09 9.83
N TYR A 195 12.93 -3.80 10.06
CA TYR A 195 12.22 -2.73 9.38
C TYR A 195 12.75 -1.34 9.74
N ILE A 196 13.35 -1.14 10.92
CA ILE A 196 13.98 0.13 11.30
C ILE A 196 15.27 0.35 10.51
N ALA A 197 16.13 -0.67 10.41
CA ALA A 197 17.34 -0.58 9.60
C ALA A 197 16.99 -0.38 8.11
N ALA A 198 15.97 -1.09 7.61
CA ALA A 198 15.48 -0.92 6.25
C ALA A 198 14.96 0.51 6.01
N LEU A 199 14.14 1.05 6.93
CA LEU A 199 13.61 2.40 6.85
C LEU A 199 14.74 3.46 6.86
N LYS A 200 15.74 3.33 7.73
CA LYS A 200 16.90 4.24 7.75
C LYS A 200 17.67 4.23 6.44
N LYS A 201 17.85 3.06 5.84
CA LYS A 201 18.58 2.90 4.57
C LYS A 201 17.82 3.48 3.37
N PHE A 202 16.51 3.28 3.32
CA PHE A 202 15.68 3.65 2.17
C PHE A 202 14.78 4.86 2.42
N GLY A 203 14.97 5.61 3.51
CA GLY A 203 14.09 6.71 3.91
C GLY A 203 13.83 7.74 2.82
N SER A 204 14.84 8.09 2.03
CA SER A 204 14.69 9.02 0.89
C SER A 204 13.83 8.48 -0.26
N LYS A 205 13.53 7.18 -0.26
CA LYS A 205 12.67 6.50 -1.21
C LYS A 205 11.27 6.23 -0.66
N VAL A 206 10.99 6.52 0.60
CA VAL A 206 9.66 6.33 1.18
C VAL A 206 8.76 7.48 0.74
N PHE A 207 7.76 7.16 -0.08
CA PHE A 207 6.76 8.12 -0.56
C PHE A 207 5.47 8.05 0.23
N LEU A 208 5.15 6.86 0.74
CA LEU A 208 4.00 6.56 1.58
C LEU A 208 4.41 5.57 2.67
N ALA A 209 3.69 5.58 3.79
CA ALA A 209 3.87 4.62 4.87
C ALA A 209 2.52 4.02 5.25
N GLN A 210 2.47 2.69 5.35
CA GLN A 210 1.29 1.98 5.84
C GLN A 210 1.45 1.60 7.30
N ALA A 211 0.33 1.58 7.99
CA ALA A 211 0.23 1.20 9.39
C ALA A 211 -0.63 -0.05 9.52
N LYS A 212 -0.01 -1.17 9.29
CA LYS A 212 -0.47 -2.52 9.60
C LYS A 212 0.48 -3.13 10.61
N ASP A 213 -0.04 -3.89 11.54
CA ASP A 213 0.76 -4.59 12.54
C ASP A 213 0.77 -6.10 12.26
N SER A 214 1.66 -6.81 12.88
CA SER A 214 1.75 -8.27 12.82
C SER A 214 2.06 -8.85 14.19
N GLU A 215 1.49 -10.01 14.46
CA GLU A 215 1.72 -10.80 15.67
C GLU A 215 2.34 -12.15 15.30
N ILE A 216 3.51 -12.44 15.88
CA ILE A 216 4.16 -13.75 15.78
C ILE A 216 3.62 -14.64 16.90
N LEU A 217 2.95 -15.72 16.53
CA LEU A 217 2.42 -16.72 17.43
C LEU A 217 3.53 -17.74 17.78
N LYS A 218 4.33 -17.41 18.80
CA LYS A 218 5.56 -18.13 19.14
C LYS A 218 5.34 -19.63 19.32
N ASP A 219 4.32 -20.04 20.06
CA ASP A 219 4.02 -21.44 20.31
C ASP A 219 3.71 -22.20 19.02
N ARG A 220 3.06 -21.53 18.07
CA ARG A 220 2.76 -22.12 16.76
C ARG A 220 4.03 -22.17 15.89
N LEU A 221 4.87 -21.15 15.93
CA LEU A 221 6.14 -21.12 15.23
C LEU A 221 7.07 -22.25 15.72
N ASP A 222 7.12 -22.49 17.03
CA ASP A 222 7.94 -23.55 17.62
C ASP A 222 7.49 -24.97 17.18
N GLN A 223 6.20 -25.14 16.87
CA GLN A 223 5.65 -26.40 16.39
C GLN A 223 5.76 -26.58 14.87
N ALA A 224 5.51 -25.52 14.10
CA ALA A 224 5.40 -25.59 12.65
C ALA A 224 6.70 -25.22 11.92
N GLY A 225 7.59 -24.48 12.57
CA GLY A 225 8.74 -23.86 11.93
C GLY A 225 8.34 -22.77 10.92
N PHE A 226 9.33 -22.11 10.34
CA PHE A 226 9.10 -21.02 9.36
C PHE A 226 8.42 -21.47 8.06
N LEU A 227 8.52 -22.73 7.69
CA LEU A 227 7.87 -23.28 6.50
C LEU A 227 6.45 -23.80 6.76
N GLY A 228 6.05 -23.87 8.03
CA GLY A 228 4.66 -24.19 8.39
C GLY A 228 3.77 -22.96 8.31
N GLU A 229 2.48 -23.18 8.55
CA GLU A 229 1.46 -22.13 8.42
C GLU A 229 0.90 -21.70 9.78
N GLY A 230 0.28 -20.49 9.82
CA GLY A 230 -0.48 -20.00 10.95
C GLY A 230 0.34 -19.55 12.15
N TRP A 231 1.65 -19.33 12.00
CA TRP A 231 2.53 -18.86 13.07
C TRP A 231 2.63 -17.33 13.14
N TRP A 232 1.99 -16.59 12.25
CA TRP A 232 1.82 -15.14 12.28
C TRP A 232 0.45 -14.76 11.78
N ARG A 233 0.00 -13.55 12.13
CA ARG A 233 -1.23 -12.95 11.63
C ARG A 233 -1.13 -11.44 11.62
N TYR A 234 -1.92 -10.79 10.76
CA TYR A 234 -2.04 -9.34 10.78
C TYR A 234 -2.87 -8.87 11.96
N ARG A 235 -2.53 -7.68 12.44
CA ARG A 235 -3.21 -7.02 13.55
C ARG A 235 -3.40 -5.53 13.25
N LEU A 236 -4.32 -4.92 13.99
CA LEU A 236 -4.39 -3.47 14.04
C LEU A 236 -3.14 -2.87 14.72
N PRO A 237 -2.67 -1.67 14.30
CA PRO A 237 -1.59 -0.95 14.96
C PRO A 237 -1.80 -0.85 16.47
N GLY A 238 -0.82 -1.36 17.23
CA GLY A 238 -0.84 -1.44 18.70
C GLY A 238 -1.37 -2.74 19.27
N LEU A 239 -1.86 -3.67 18.45
CA LEU A 239 -2.26 -5.01 18.87
C LEU A 239 -1.29 -6.11 18.41
N GLY A 240 -0.24 -5.75 17.70
CA GLY A 240 0.83 -6.63 17.25
C GLY A 240 2.18 -6.30 17.91
N GLN A 241 3.25 -6.49 17.17
CA GLN A 241 4.64 -6.43 17.67
C GLN A 241 5.49 -5.36 16.95
N VAL A 242 4.90 -4.51 16.10
CA VAL A 242 5.60 -3.36 15.54
C VAL A 242 5.82 -2.32 16.64
N ASP A 243 7.06 -1.90 16.84
CA ASP A 243 7.38 -0.75 17.72
C ASP A 243 7.02 0.56 17.01
N TRP A 244 5.77 0.97 17.15
CA TRP A 244 5.22 2.16 16.48
C TRP A 244 5.91 3.44 16.93
N GLY A 245 6.29 3.54 18.20
CA GLY A 245 7.05 4.69 18.70
C GLY A 245 8.36 4.84 17.96
N LYS A 246 9.14 3.76 17.87
CA LYS A 246 10.41 3.75 17.15
C LYS A 246 10.23 3.92 15.64
N PHE A 247 9.21 3.30 15.04
CA PHE A 247 8.93 3.41 13.61
C PHE A 247 8.60 4.85 13.20
N ILE A 248 7.64 5.49 13.90
CA ILE A 248 7.22 6.87 13.61
C ILE A 248 8.37 7.87 13.89
N ASN A 249 9.12 7.67 14.98
CA ASN A 249 10.31 8.49 15.22
C ASN A 249 11.34 8.35 14.09
N THR A 250 11.55 7.13 13.58
CA THR A 250 12.47 6.90 12.46
C THR A 250 11.97 7.56 11.17
N LEU A 251 10.65 7.58 10.91
CA LEU A 251 10.07 8.36 9.79
C LEU A 251 10.44 9.85 9.90
N TYR A 252 10.34 10.45 11.08
CA TYR A 252 10.81 11.83 11.30
C TYR A 252 12.31 11.97 11.05
N GLU A 253 13.14 11.06 11.59
CA GLU A 253 14.61 11.09 11.41
C GLU A 253 15.02 11.07 9.94
N VAL A 254 14.29 10.34 9.07
CA VAL A 254 14.57 10.28 7.63
C VAL A 254 13.89 11.40 6.82
N GLY A 255 13.20 12.33 7.49
CA GLY A 255 12.55 13.49 6.86
C GLY A 255 11.22 13.17 6.19
N TYR A 256 10.54 12.06 6.53
CA TYR A 256 9.22 11.75 6.03
C TYR A 256 8.15 12.58 6.74
N ASP A 257 7.30 13.26 5.97
CA ASP A 257 6.17 14.08 6.47
C ASP A 257 4.84 13.74 5.75
N GLY A 258 4.78 12.58 5.15
CA GLY A 258 3.61 12.10 4.41
C GLY A 258 2.50 11.51 5.29
N PRO A 259 1.47 10.92 4.67
CA PRO A 259 0.43 10.18 5.37
C PRO A 259 0.96 8.85 5.92
N VAL A 260 0.35 8.42 7.02
CA VAL A 260 0.50 7.07 7.60
C VAL A 260 -0.86 6.41 7.51
N SER A 261 -1.02 5.48 6.56
CA SER A 261 -2.31 4.87 6.21
C SER A 261 -2.55 3.59 6.99
N ILE A 262 -3.55 3.57 7.87
CA ILE A 262 -3.96 2.34 8.57
C ILE A 262 -4.47 1.34 7.54
N GLU A 263 -3.88 0.15 7.51
CA GLU A 263 -4.39 -0.99 6.76
C GLU A 263 -5.03 -1.98 7.71
N HIS A 264 -6.35 -2.10 7.59
CA HIS A 264 -7.15 -2.95 8.47
C HIS A 264 -7.28 -4.35 7.87
N GLU A 265 -6.52 -5.29 8.41
CA GLU A 265 -6.54 -6.72 8.06
C GLU A 265 -6.47 -7.60 9.33
N ASP A 266 -7.05 -7.14 10.44
CA ASP A 266 -7.08 -7.90 11.71
C ASP A 266 -8.31 -8.82 11.74
N PRO A 267 -8.12 -10.17 11.71
CA PRO A 267 -9.25 -11.12 11.64
C PRO A 267 -10.17 -11.09 12.87
N ILE A 268 -9.73 -10.48 13.98
CA ILE A 268 -10.55 -10.33 15.19
C ILE A 268 -11.53 -9.15 15.06
N TRP A 269 -11.09 -8.11 14.31
CA TRP A 269 -11.82 -6.85 14.16
C TRP A 269 -12.59 -6.74 12.83
N GLU A 270 -12.60 -7.80 12.02
CA GLU A 270 -13.42 -7.96 10.82
C GLU A 270 -14.82 -8.50 11.11
N GLY A 271 -15.63 -8.66 10.06
CA GLY A 271 -16.95 -9.34 10.08
C GLY A 271 -18.14 -8.43 10.33
N SER A 272 -17.96 -7.15 10.67
CA SER A 272 -19.02 -6.14 10.64
C SER A 272 -18.46 -4.74 10.52
N LEU A 273 -19.23 -3.83 9.90
CA LEU A 273 -18.84 -2.43 9.74
C LEU A 273 -18.51 -1.76 11.09
N ASP A 274 -19.30 -2.03 12.13
CA ASP A 274 -19.06 -1.49 13.48
C ASP A 274 -17.71 -1.92 14.06
N LYS A 275 -17.32 -3.20 13.90
CA LYS A 275 -16.01 -3.68 14.35
C LYS A 275 -14.88 -3.01 13.58
N VAL A 276 -15.00 -2.94 12.27
CA VAL A 276 -13.99 -2.29 11.40
C VAL A 276 -13.83 -0.82 11.79
N GLN A 277 -14.92 -0.07 11.93
CA GLN A 277 -14.87 1.33 12.32
C GLN A 277 -14.24 1.54 13.70
N ARG A 278 -14.56 0.69 14.68
CA ARG A 278 -13.92 0.74 16.01
C ARG A 278 -12.43 0.41 15.94
N GLY A 279 -12.05 -0.57 15.12
CA GLY A 279 -10.65 -0.92 14.88
C GLY A 279 -9.85 0.25 14.29
N LEU A 280 -10.41 0.93 13.28
CA LEU A 280 -9.79 2.12 12.69
C LEU A 280 -9.61 3.25 13.73
N LEU A 281 -10.64 3.51 14.54
CA LEU A 281 -10.57 4.55 15.59
C LEU A 281 -9.56 4.21 16.69
N PHE A 282 -9.50 2.94 17.11
CA PHE A 282 -8.49 2.46 18.05
C PHE A 282 -7.07 2.71 17.50
N SER A 283 -6.81 2.30 16.26
CA SER A 283 -5.51 2.47 15.61
C SER A 283 -5.14 3.95 15.44
N GLN A 284 -6.10 4.80 15.04
CA GLN A 284 -5.90 6.24 14.93
C GLN A 284 -5.50 6.85 16.29
N GLN A 285 -6.22 6.55 17.35
CA GLN A 285 -5.93 7.06 18.70
C GLN A 285 -4.57 6.57 19.21
N TYR A 286 -4.23 5.32 18.92
CA TYR A 286 -2.95 4.75 19.31
C TYR A 286 -1.78 5.42 18.58
N LEU A 287 -1.84 5.56 17.27
CA LEU A 287 -0.78 6.15 16.45
C LEU A 287 -0.60 7.66 16.69
N ASN A 288 -1.69 8.38 16.96
CA ASN A 288 -1.64 9.82 17.26
C ASN A 288 -0.81 10.16 18.51
N ARG A 289 -0.49 9.20 19.37
CA ARG A 289 0.39 9.41 20.52
C ARG A 289 1.85 9.72 20.11
N PHE A 290 2.22 9.32 18.90
CA PHE A 290 3.59 9.43 18.40
C PHE A 290 3.75 10.51 17.31
N ILE A 291 2.62 11.07 16.82
CA ILE A 291 2.63 12.12 15.80
C ILE A 291 2.59 13.49 16.49
N VAL A 292 3.62 14.32 16.19
CA VAL A 292 3.81 15.67 16.75
C VAL A 292 3.67 16.72 15.65
#